data_7fec4041ac455267c32792912c457256
#
_entry.id   7fec4041ac455267c32792912c457256
#
_cell.length_a   1.000
_cell.length_b   1.000
_cell.length_c   1.000
_cell.angle_alpha   90.00
_cell.angle_beta   90.00
_cell.angle_gamma   90.00
#
_symmetry.space_group_name_H-M   'P 1'
#
loop_
_entity.id
_entity.type
_entity.pdbx_description
1 polymer ?
#
loop_
_entity_poly.entity_id
_entity_poly.type
_entity_poly.pdbx_seq_one_letter_code
_entity_poly.pdbx_strand_id
1 'polypeptide(L)'
;MKLPKKQAAVVRAALEEWRASGLLDEETGKRLLDDLTPLPFDWYRLGRYALWSALTCILIGVAALLGDELFLELISRLFVMTELGRSLFLILAAAGLFFWGVRRRRRAPQKRLTNEGLFFLGVLAIAGSLASLAAWLYAYGGEGIGFLNISSLFLLAAVIYGALGLLLDSRLIWVFALFAFGSWLGAETGYRSGWGAYYLGMNYPMRFVLLGLLLCGLSVLFKRNDLWSRLAAFERSTLSVGLLYLFISLWILSIFGDYGDMTSWYQARHM
;
A
#
# COMPACT_ATOMS: atom_id res chain seq x y z
N MET A 1 -31.59 16.67 17.06
CA MET A 1 -30.17 16.23 17.10
C MET A 1 -29.58 16.18 15.72
N LYS A 2 -28.47 16.90 15.45
CA LYS A 2 -27.85 16.97 14.09
C LYS A 2 -26.72 15.93 14.00
N LEU A 3 -26.86 14.92 13.16
CA LEU A 3 -25.88 13.84 13.01
C LEU A 3 -25.44 13.68 11.54
N PRO A 4 -24.17 13.23 11.29
CA PRO A 4 -23.73 12.81 9.95
C PRO A 4 -24.62 11.68 9.41
N LYS A 5 -24.88 11.65 8.09
CA LYS A 5 -25.80 10.69 7.45
C LYS A 5 -25.60 9.23 7.89
N LYS A 6 -24.33 8.76 8.02
CA LYS A 6 -24.05 7.40 8.46
C LYS A 6 -24.41 7.14 9.92
N GLN A 7 -24.19 8.11 10.81
CA GLN A 7 -24.54 7.99 12.22
C GLN A 7 -26.05 8.12 12.42
N ALA A 8 -26.70 9.03 11.68
CA ALA A 8 -28.14 9.15 11.68
C ALA A 8 -28.84 7.87 11.22
N ALA A 9 -28.29 7.17 10.20
CA ALA A 9 -28.82 5.89 9.74
C ALA A 9 -28.71 4.79 10.82
N VAL A 10 -27.58 4.69 11.53
CA VAL A 10 -27.38 3.73 12.62
C VAL A 10 -28.33 4.01 13.79
N VAL A 11 -28.45 5.29 14.20
CA VAL A 11 -29.37 5.67 15.28
C VAL A 11 -30.81 5.41 14.89
N ARG A 12 -31.19 5.70 13.64
CA ARG A 12 -32.55 5.40 13.14
C ARG A 12 -32.85 3.91 13.19
N ALA A 13 -31.92 3.07 12.70
CA ALA A 13 -32.10 1.61 12.76
C ALA A 13 -32.23 1.10 14.20
N ALA A 14 -31.42 1.61 15.13
CA ALA A 14 -31.51 1.25 16.55
C ALA A 14 -32.84 1.69 17.18
N LEU A 15 -33.33 2.89 16.87
CA LEU A 15 -34.63 3.37 17.38
C LEU A 15 -35.80 2.54 16.83
N GLU A 16 -35.73 2.13 15.56
CA GLU A 16 -36.72 1.24 14.94
C GLU A 16 -36.72 -0.16 15.60
N GLU A 17 -35.54 -0.72 15.89
CA GLU A 17 -35.38 -1.98 16.57
C GLU A 17 -35.92 -1.92 18.01
N TRP A 18 -35.61 -0.89 18.79
CA TRP A 18 -36.11 -0.69 20.15
C TRP A 18 -37.64 -0.47 20.19
N ARG A 19 -38.17 0.19 19.13
CA ARG A 19 -39.62 0.32 18.98
C ARG A 19 -40.29 -1.04 18.69
N ALA A 20 -39.70 -1.84 17.83
CA ALA A 20 -40.19 -3.17 17.48
C ALA A 20 -40.10 -4.14 18.62
N SER A 21 -39.09 -4.02 19.50
CA SER A 21 -38.93 -4.85 20.70
C SER A 21 -39.77 -4.39 21.92
N GLY A 22 -40.54 -3.31 21.78
CA GLY A 22 -41.35 -2.78 22.85
C GLY A 22 -40.60 -2.06 23.98
N LEU A 23 -39.30 -1.82 23.78
CA LEU A 23 -38.44 -1.08 24.71
C LEU A 23 -38.69 0.43 24.66
N LEU A 24 -39.28 0.92 23.58
CA LEU A 24 -39.58 2.33 23.37
C LEU A 24 -41.06 2.50 23.04
N ASP A 25 -41.71 3.42 23.75
CA ASP A 25 -43.09 3.81 23.44
C ASP A 25 -43.20 4.42 22.05
N GLU A 26 -44.33 4.18 21.37
CA GLU A 26 -44.52 4.55 19.98
C GLU A 26 -44.46 6.07 19.76
N GLU A 27 -45.01 6.83 20.72
CA GLU A 27 -45.02 8.28 20.66
C GLU A 27 -43.62 8.88 20.87
N THR A 28 -42.89 8.34 21.84
CA THR A 28 -41.52 8.75 22.15
C THR A 28 -40.57 8.36 21.00
N GLY A 29 -40.75 7.17 20.42
CA GLY A 29 -39.97 6.74 19.24
C GLY A 29 -40.16 7.67 18.03
N LYS A 30 -41.39 8.07 17.72
CA LYS A 30 -41.67 9.04 16.64
C LYS A 30 -41.04 10.40 16.92
N ARG A 31 -41.14 10.94 18.12
CA ARG A 31 -40.54 12.24 18.49
C ARG A 31 -39.02 12.22 18.33
N LEU A 32 -38.37 11.13 18.73
CA LEU A 32 -36.91 10.97 18.58
C LEU A 32 -36.48 10.84 17.11
N LEU A 33 -37.27 10.16 16.28
CA LEU A 33 -37.03 10.06 14.84
C LEU A 33 -37.19 11.40 14.12
N ASP A 34 -38.19 12.19 14.49
CA ASP A 34 -38.46 13.50 13.90
C ASP A 34 -37.39 14.53 14.30
N ASP A 35 -36.83 14.42 15.52
CA ASP A 35 -35.72 15.29 15.98
C ASP A 35 -34.37 14.95 15.33
N LEU A 36 -34.27 13.81 14.64
CA LEU A 36 -33.07 13.37 13.93
C LEU A 36 -32.95 14.07 12.57
N THR A 37 -32.19 15.16 12.49
CA THR A 37 -31.89 15.85 11.25
C THR A 37 -30.52 15.41 10.70
N PRO A 38 -30.47 14.67 9.59
CA PRO A 38 -29.20 14.30 8.96
C PRO A 38 -28.52 15.53 8.37
N LEU A 39 -27.26 15.76 8.73
CA LEU A 39 -26.44 16.80 8.11
C LEU A 39 -26.18 16.41 6.65
N PRO A 40 -26.50 17.28 5.67
CA PRO A 40 -26.30 16.98 4.25
C PRO A 40 -24.83 16.79 3.87
N PHE A 41 -23.94 17.47 4.59
CA PHE A 41 -22.49 17.44 4.32
C PHE A 41 -21.70 17.50 5.63
N ASP A 42 -20.66 16.63 5.75
CA ASP A 42 -19.80 16.59 6.93
C ASP A 42 -18.62 17.57 6.77
N TRP A 43 -18.86 18.84 7.04
CA TRP A 43 -17.85 19.91 6.99
C TRP A 43 -16.66 19.64 7.89
N TYR A 44 -16.86 18.91 8.99
CA TYR A 44 -15.78 18.57 9.91
C TYR A 44 -14.80 17.56 9.29
N ARG A 45 -15.30 16.62 8.49
CA ARG A 45 -14.47 15.71 7.73
C ARG A 45 -13.72 16.42 6.62
N LEU A 46 -14.40 17.28 5.87
CA LEU A 46 -13.75 18.09 4.84
C LEU A 46 -12.65 18.97 5.43
N GLY A 47 -12.94 19.66 6.55
CA GLY A 47 -11.94 20.47 7.26
C GLY A 47 -10.73 19.67 7.72
N ARG A 48 -10.94 18.44 8.18
CA ARG A 48 -9.85 17.54 8.58
C ARG A 48 -9.00 17.10 7.39
N TYR A 49 -9.61 16.74 6.26
CA TYR A 49 -8.87 16.40 5.04
C TYR A 49 -8.13 17.60 4.47
N ALA A 50 -8.76 18.78 4.46
CA ALA A 50 -8.12 20.03 4.05
C ALA A 50 -6.92 20.37 4.96
N LEU A 51 -7.04 20.18 6.28
CA LEU A 51 -5.95 20.36 7.23
C LEU A 51 -4.79 19.42 6.95
N TRP A 52 -5.09 18.12 6.71
CA TRP A 52 -4.05 17.13 6.38
C TRP A 52 -3.39 17.42 5.03
N SER A 53 -4.17 17.83 4.03
CA SER A 53 -3.65 18.26 2.74
C SER A 53 -2.75 19.49 2.87
N ALA A 54 -3.18 20.51 3.64
CA ALA A 54 -2.39 21.70 3.90
C ALA A 54 -1.09 21.35 4.64
N LEU A 55 -1.16 20.49 5.66
CA LEU A 55 0.02 20.02 6.39
C LEU A 55 1.00 19.29 5.47
N THR A 56 0.51 18.45 4.56
CA THR A 56 1.33 17.75 3.57
C THR A 56 1.98 18.75 2.61
N CYS A 57 1.24 19.75 2.12
CA CYS A 57 1.79 20.81 1.27
C CYS A 57 2.86 21.64 2.01
N ILE A 58 2.64 21.95 3.29
CA ILE A 58 3.63 22.65 4.12
C ILE A 58 4.88 21.79 4.29
N LEU A 59 4.73 20.49 4.58
CA LEU A 59 5.86 19.57 4.70
C LEU A 59 6.65 19.44 3.39
N ILE A 60 5.97 19.36 2.25
CA ILE A 60 6.61 19.34 0.92
C ILE A 60 7.31 20.69 0.67
N GLY A 61 6.67 21.82 1.00
CA GLY A 61 7.26 23.15 0.86
C GLY A 61 8.48 23.35 1.75
N VAL A 62 8.41 22.91 3.00
CA VAL A 62 9.56 22.91 3.92
C VAL A 62 10.66 21.96 3.41
N ALA A 63 10.31 20.75 2.93
CA ALA A 63 11.29 19.84 2.36
C ALA A 63 11.94 20.41 1.09
N ALA A 64 11.20 21.13 0.26
CA ALA A 64 11.74 21.82 -0.91
C ALA A 64 12.65 22.99 -0.54
N LEU A 65 12.31 23.78 0.49
CA LEU A 65 13.16 24.84 1.02
C LEU A 65 14.43 24.33 1.70
N LEU A 66 14.30 23.18 2.41
CA LEU A 66 15.43 22.50 3.06
C LEU A 66 16.22 21.62 2.08
N GLY A 67 15.70 21.38 0.88
CA GLY A 67 16.38 20.74 -0.25
C GLY A 67 17.37 21.63 -0.98
N ASP A 68 17.58 22.86 -0.49
CA ASP A 68 18.64 23.74 -0.97
C ASP A 68 20.02 23.13 -0.71
N GLU A 69 20.99 23.43 -1.58
CA GLU A 69 22.34 22.84 -1.62
C GLU A 69 23.00 22.81 -0.23
N LEU A 70 22.77 23.81 0.61
CA LEU A 70 23.27 23.90 1.99
C LEU A 70 22.76 22.76 2.89
N PHE A 71 21.49 22.38 2.75
CA PHE A 71 20.89 21.29 3.56
C PHE A 71 21.34 19.93 3.05
N LEU A 72 21.46 19.78 1.71
CA LEU A 72 22.03 18.58 1.10
C LEU A 72 23.51 18.42 1.47
N GLU A 73 24.27 19.49 1.54
CA GLU A 73 25.67 19.47 2.00
C GLU A 73 25.77 19.13 3.50
N LEU A 74 24.88 19.65 4.33
CA LEU A 74 24.83 19.34 5.78
C LEU A 74 24.39 17.89 6.01
N ILE A 75 23.41 17.40 5.26
CA ILE A 75 22.99 15.98 5.24
C ILE A 75 24.13 15.12 4.69
N SER A 76 24.79 15.52 3.62
CA SER A 76 25.91 14.75 3.06
C SER A 76 27.07 14.64 4.04
N ARG A 77 27.34 15.68 4.82
CA ARG A 77 28.37 15.66 5.90
C ARG A 77 27.93 14.82 7.10
N LEU A 78 26.66 14.80 7.46
CA LEU A 78 26.10 13.91 8.47
C LEU A 78 25.98 12.45 7.98
N PHE A 79 25.83 12.24 6.68
CA PHE A 79 25.73 10.93 6.02
C PHE A 79 26.96 10.60 5.16
N VAL A 80 28.15 10.93 5.59
CA VAL A 80 29.40 10.30 5.08
C VAL A 80 29.42 8.81 5.47
N MET A 81 28.26 8.19 5.57
CA MET A 81 28.14 6.76 5.70
C MET A 81 28.30 6.12 4.32
N THR A 82 29.10 5.09 4.24
CA THR A 82 29.13 4.20 3.09
C THR A 82 27.69 3.73 2.81
N GLU A 83 27.35 3.39 1.57
CA GLU A 83 26.00 2.90 1.23
C GLU A 83 25.57 1.73 2.13
N LEU A 84 26.52 0.88 2.50
CA LEU A 84 26.30 -0.23 3.42
C LEU A 84 25.99 0.27 4.86
N GLY A 85 26.69 1.29 5.32
CA GLY A 85 26.42 1.92 6.63
C GLY A 85 25.03 2.55 6.68
N ARG A 86 24.60 3.21 5.60
CA ARG A 86 23.25 3.78 5.44
C ARG A 86 22.18 2.69 5.46
N SER A 87 22.41 1.60 4.73
CA SER A 87 21.50 0.45 4.74
C SER A 87 21.33 -0.12 6.15
N LEU A 88 22.42 -0.35 6.86
CA LEU A 88 22.38 -0.87 8.23
C LEU A 88 21.66 0.08 9.20
N PHE A 89 21.94 1.39 9.12
CA PHE A 89 21.26 2.40 9.93
C PHE A 89 19.75 2.38 9.69
N LEU A 90 19.31 2.31 8.43
CA LEU A 90 17.89 2.26 8.07
C LEU A 90 17.20 0.98 8.53
N ILE A 91 17.90 -0.17 8.53
CA ILE A 91 17.37 -1.43 9.10
C ILE A 91 17.16 -1.26 10.61
N LEU A 92 18.13 -0.71 11.33
CA LEU A 92 18.01 -0.48 12.76
C LEU A 92 16.89 0.52 13.09
N ALA A 93 16.77 1.59 12.30
CA ALA A 93 15.68 2.55 12.43
C ALA A 93 14.31 1.89 12.16
N ALA A 94 14.21 1.05 11.13
CA ALA A 94 12.99 0.30 10.85
C ALA A 94 12.61 -0.64 12.00
N ALA A 95 13.58 -1.39 12.54
CA ALA A 95 13.35 -2.27 13.69
C ALA A 95 12.84 -1.48 14.91
N GLY A 96 13.44 -0.32 15.20
CA GLY A 96 13.00 0.60 16.27
C GLY A 96 11.57 1.10 16.04
N LEU A 97 11.24 1.52 14.80
CA LEU A 97 9.90 1.99 14.44
C LEU A 97 8.85 0.89 14.58
N PHE A 98 9.14 -0.33 14.13
CA PHE A 98 8.23 -1.47 14.30
C PHE A 98 8.07 -1.85 15.77
N PHE A 99 9.16 -1.91 16.54
CA PHE A 99 9.10 -2.20 17.96
C PHE A 99 8.25 -1.15 18.69
N TRP A 100 8.48 0.13 18.42
CA TRP A 100 7.70 1.20 19.02
C TRP A 100 6.24 1.19 18.55
N GLY A 101 6.00 0.94 17.29
CA GLY A 101 4.66 0.79 16.72
C GLY A 101 3.85 -0.31 17.40
N VAL A 102 4.45 -1.51 17.58
CA VAL A 102 3.83 -2.64 18.29
C VAL A 102 3.56 -2.29 19.76
N ARG A 103 4.56 -1.71 20.45
CA ARG A 103 4.41 -1.30 21.85
C ARG A 103 3.29 -0.28 22.02
N ARG A 104 3.22 0.70 21.11
CA ARG A 104 2.19 1.74 21.13
C ARG A 104 0.81 1.18 20.79
N ARG A 105 0.71 0.28 19.81
CA ARG A 105 -0.54 -0.40 19.45
C ARG A 105 -1.13 -1.17 20.63
N ARG A 106 -0.28 -1.80 21.45
CA ARG A 106 -0.70 -2.49 22.69
C ARG A 106 -1.17 -1.51 23.76
N ARG A 107 -0.57 -0.31 23.89
CA ARG A 107 -0.93 0.68 24.92
C ARG A 107 -2.10 1.57 24.51
N ALA A 108 -2.24 1.89 23.24
CA ALA A 108 -3.25 2.80 22.71
C ALA A 108 -3.87 2.26 21.42
N PRO A 109 -4.68 1.18 21.46
CA PRO A 109 -5.27 0.54 20.29
C PRO A 109 -6.25 1.46 19.55
N GLN A 110 -6.81 2.45 20.24
CA GLN A 110 -7.76 3.41 19.67
C GLN A 110 -7.11 4.39 18.67
N LYS A 111 -5.80 4.64 18.78
CA LYS A 111 -5.05 5.57 17.89
C LYS A 111 -4.54 4.87 16.63
N ARG A 112 -5.45 4.24 15.88
CA ARG A 112 -5.12 3.42 14.70
C ARG A 112 -4.24 4.15 13.68
N LEU A 113 -4.59 5.39 13.32
CA LEU A 113 -3.86 6.19 12.33
C LEU A 113 -2.38 6.42 12.71
N THR A 114 -2.12 6.75 13.97
CA THR A 114 -0.74 6.99 14.42
C THR A 114 0.07 5.70 14.49
N ASN A 115 -0.57 4.58 14.85
CA ASN A 115 0.08 3.28 14.89
C ASN A 115 0.42 2.78 13.49
N GLU A 116 -0.50 2.92 12.53
CA GLU A 116 -0.24 2.61 11.12
C GLU A 116 0.80 3.57 10.50
N GLY A 117 0.85 4.82 10.94
CA GLY A 117 1.89 5.79 10.53
C GLY A 117 3.30 5.36 10.92
N LEU A 118 3.48 4.77 12.12
CA LEU A 118 4.78 4.21 12.54
C LEU A 118 5.17 3.00 11.67
N PHE A 119 4.22 2.13 11.36
CA PHE A 119 4.46 1.00 10.47
C PHE A 119 4.80 1.46 9.05
N PHE A 120 4.12 2.51 8.55
CA PHE A 120 4.44 3.12 7.27
C PHE A 120 5.87 3.65 7.21
N LEU A 121 6.31 4.39 8.23
CA LEU A 121 7.68 4.87 8.33
C LEU A 121 8.69 3.70 8.40
N GLY A 122 8.36 2.64 9.11
CA GLY A 122 9.16 1.42 9.16
C GLY A 122 9.31 0.77 7.78
N VAL A 123 8.22 0.68 7.00
CA VAL A 123 8.25 0.17 5.63
C VAL A 123 9.12 1.05 4.72
N LEU A 124 9.01 2.38 4.83
CA LEU A 124 9.85 3.31 4.07
C LEU A 124 11.33 3.18 4.44
N ALA A 125 11.63 2.99 5.73
CA ALA A 125 13.01 2.76 6.17
C ALA A 125 13.59 1.46 5.60
N ILE A 126 12.81 0.37 5.54
CA ILE A 126 13.23 -0.87 4.85
C ILE A 126 13.45 -0.61 3.35
N ALA A 127 12.53 0.10 2.68
CA ALA A 127 12.68 0.42 1.27
C ALA A 127 13.98 1.23 1.00
N GLY A 128 14.25 2.24 1.83
CA GLY A 128 15.48 3.02 1.77
C GLY A 128 16.73 2.18 2.02
N SER A 129 16.66 1.24 2.98
CA SER A 129 17.76 0.29 3.25
C SER A 129 18.05 -0.61 2.06
N LEU A 130 17.03 -1.18 1.43
CA LEU A 130 17.18 -2.01 0.24
C LEU A 130 17.71 -1.21 -0.95
N ALA A 131 17.28 0.05 -1.11
CA ALA A 131 17.81 0.94 -2.14
C ALA A 131 19.31 1.25 -1.92
N SER A 132 19.72 1.54 -0.68
CA SER A 132 21.14 1.75 -0.35
C SER A 132 21.96 0.47 -0.52
N LEU A 133 21.39 -0.68 -0.18
CA LEU A 133 22.02 -1.98 -0.43
C LEU A 133 22.19 -2.24 -1.94
N ALA A 134 21.18 -1.91 -2.75
CA ALA A 134 21.26 -2.00 -4.20
C ALA A 134 22.38 -1.14 -4.76
N ALA A 135 22.48 0.12 -4.30
CA ALA A 135 23.53 1.05 -4.72
C ALA A 135 24.93 0.52 -4.37
N TRP A 136 25.09 -0.04 -3.17
CA TRP A 136 26.34 -0.66 -2.74
C TRP A 136 26.70 -1.88 -3.60
N LEU A 137 25.73 -2.77 -3.83
CA LEU A 137 25.94 -3.96 -4.67
C LEU A 137 26.32 -3.58 -6.10
N TYR A 138 25.70 -2.54 -6.65
CA TYR A 138 26.02 -2.04 -7.97
C TYR A 138 27.43 -1.44 -8.06
N ALA A 139 27.86 -0.72 -7.01
CA ALA A 139 29.15 -0.05 -6.98
C ALA A 139 30.34 -1.01 -6.73
N TYR A 140 30.14 -2.05 -5.92
CA TYR A 140 31.22 -2.90 -5.41
C TYR A 140 31.05 -4.40 -5.74
N GLY A 141 29.89 -4.80 -6.26
CA GLY A 141 29.54 -6.23 -6.40
C GLY A 141 30.25 -6.94 -7.56
N GLY A 142 30.84 -6.23 -8.52
CA GLY A 142 31.49 -6.83 -9.68
C GLY A 142 30.60 -7.79 -10.48
N GLU A 143 31.13 -8.44 -11.48
CA GLU A 143 30.40 -9.42 -12.32
C GLU A 143 29.95 -10.68 -11.57
N GLY A 144 30.54 -10.96 -10.38
CA GLY A 144 30.28 -12.16 -9.60
C GLY A 144 28.94 -12.18 -8.84
N ILE A 145 28.23 -11.05 -8.73
CA ILE A 145 26.95 -10.93 -8.01
C ILE A 145 25.76 -10.81 -8.97
N GLY A 146 25.88 -11.30 -10.20
CA GLY A 146 24.81 -11.30 -11.21
C GLY A 146 23.49 -11.95 -10.76
N PHE A 147 23.48 -12.60 -9.60
CA PHE A 147 22.31 -13.17 -8.94
C PHE A 147 21.47 -12.12 -8.17
N LEU A 148 22.08 -11.03 -7.69
CA LEU A 148 21.42 -9.97 -6.93
C LEU A 148 21.14 -8.77 -7.82
N ASN A 149 20.21 -8.89 -8.74
CA ASN A 149 19.70 -7.81 -9.55
C ASN A 149 18.59 -7.04 -8.80
N ILE A 150 18.22 -5.90 -9.32
CA ILE A 150 17.17 -5.03 -8.73
C ILE A 150 15.87 -5.81 -8.52
N SER A 151 15.53 -6.76 -9.41
CA SER A 151 14.32 -7.56 -9.27
C SER A 151 14.34 -8.44 -8.01
N SER A 152 15.48 -9.06 -7.69
CA SER A 152 15.60 -9.89 -6.48
C SER A 152 15.42 -9.10 -5.18
N LEU A 153 15.78 -7.81 -5.16
CA LEU A 153 15.55 -6.92 -4.02
C LEU A 153 14.06 -6.60 -3.85
N PHE A 154 13.30 -6.45 -4.95
CA PHE A 154 11.84 -6.33 -4.84
C PHE A 154 11.19 -7.61 -4.32
N LEU A 155 11.68 -8.78 -4.70
CA LEU A 155 11.20 -10.04 -4.14
C LEU A 155 11.52 -10.14 -2.65
N LEU A 156 12.73 -9.77 -2.25
CA LEU A 156 13.13 -9.71 -0.86
C LEU A 156 12.24 -8.76 -0.06
N ALA A 157 11.96 -7.56 -0.61
CA ALA A 157 11.03 -6.61 0.00
C ALA A 157 9.62 -7.22 0.14
N ALA A 158 9.11 -7.91 -0.89
CA ALA A 158 7.80 -8.55 -0.85
C ALA A 158 7.72 -9.61 0.26
N VAL A 159 8.77 -10.42 0.40
CA VAL A 159 8.87 -11.45 1.47
C VAL A 159 8.93 -10.81 2.85
N ILE A 160 9.79 -9.80 3.04
CA ILE A 160 9.91 -9.08 4.32
C ILE A 160 8.59 -8.43 4.70
N TYR A 161 7.97 -7.67 3.79
CA TYR A 161 6.69 -7.01 4.06
C TYR A 161 5.56 -8.00 4.25
N GLY A 162 5.54 -9.10 3.49
CA GLY A 162 4.57 -10.18 3.66
C GLY A 162 4.66 -10.81 5.05
N ALA A 163 5.88 -11.18 5.47
CA ALA A 163 6.12 -11.71 6.80
C ALA A 163 5.75 -10.72 7.92
N LEU A 164 6.18 -9.45 7.81
CA LEU A 164 5.83 -8.41 8.77
C LEU A 164 4.32 -8.12 8.79
N GLY A 165 3.67 -8.10 7.62
CA GLY A 165 2.22 -7.93 7.52
C GLY A 165 1.46 -8.99 8.30
N LEU A 166 1.87 -10.27 8.15
CA LEU A 166 1.29 -11.40 8.87
C LEU A 166 1.62 -11.39 10.36
N LEU A 167 2.86 -11.09 10.74
CA LEU A 167 3.30 -11.07 12.14
C LEU A 167 2.67 -9.92 12.92
N LEU A 168 2.52 -8.77 12.28
CA LEU A 168 1.99 -7.56 12.90
C LEU A 168 0.49 -7.38 12.66
N ASP A 169 -0.17 -8.26 11.93
CA ASP A 169 -1.58 -8.15 11.54
C ASP A 169 -1.91 -6.74 11.00
N SER A 170 -1.06 -6.24 10.09
CA SER A 170 -1.18 -4.91 9.49
C SER A 170 -1.52 -5.00 8.02
N ARG A 171 -2.73 -4.52 7.68
CA ARG A 171 -3.20 -4.45 6.30
C ARG A 171 -2.36 -3.50 5.45
N LEU A 172 -1.82 -2.45 6.06
CA LEU A 172 -0.97 -1.49 5.37
C LEU A 172 0.32 -2.16 4.89
N ILE A 173 1.03 -2.87 5.77
CA ILE A 173 2.27 -3.57 5.42
C ILE A 173 2.00 -4.64 4.36
N TRP A 174 0.86 -5.35 4.47
CA TRP A 174 0.44 -6.35 3.49
C TRP A 174 0.25 -5.74 2.09
N VAL A 175 -0.36 -4.56 2.00
CA VAL A 175 -0.51 -3.83 0.72
C VAL A 175 0.86 -3.52 0.12
N PHE A 176 1.84 -3.10 0.91
CA PHE A 176 3.21 -2.88 0.43
C PHE A 176 3.88 -4.17 -0.04
N ALA A 177 3.60 -5.31 0.61
CA ALA A 177 4.07 -6.61 0.13
C ALA A 177 3.54 -6.94 -1.27
N LEU A 178 2.24 -6.69 -1.51
CA LEU A 178 1.62 -6.93 -2.81
C LEU A 178 2.16 -5.98 -3.89
N PHE A 179 2.42 -4.71 -3.55
CA PHE A 179 3.07 -3.77 -4.49
C PHE A 179 4.52 -4.17 -4.78
N ALA A 180 5.28 -4.55 -3.76
CA ALA A 180 6.65 -5.04 -3.95
C ALA A 180 6.69 -6.31 -4.81
N PHE A 181 5.73 -7.22 -4.63
CA PHE A 181 5.56 -8.41 -5.47
C PHE A 181 5.23 -8.06 -6.92
N GLY A 182 4.33 -7.11 -7.16
CA GLY A 182 4.04 -6.62 -8.50
C GLY A 182 5.27 -5.94 -9.15
N SER A 183 6.03 -5.16 -8.38
CA SER A 183 7.27 -4.53 -8.84
C SER A 183 8.32 -5.58 -9.20
N TRP A 184 8.44 -6.65 -8.40
CA TRP A 184 9.28 -7.79 -8.73
C TRP A 184 8.87 -8.44 -10.04
N LEU A 185 7.59 -8.75 -10.21
CA LEU A 185 7.08 -9.37 -11.44
C LEU A 185 7.38 -8.51 -12.67
N GLY A 186 7.17 -7.21 -12.57
CA GLY A 186 7.47 -6.26 -13.65
C GLY A 186 8.97 -6.20 -13.97
N ALA A 187 9.81 -6.06 -12.95
CA ALA A 187 11.26 -5.98 -13.10
C ALA A 187 11.85 -7.30 -13.61
N GLU A 188 11.47 -8.43 -13.02
CA GLU A 188 11.99 -9.75 -13.38
C GLU A 188 11.61 -10.13 -14.81
N THR A 189 10.35 -9.96 -15.16
CA THR A 189 9.89 -10.26 -16.53
C THR A 189 10.48 -9.28 -17.56
N GLY A 190 10.71 -8.03 -17.19
CA GLY A 190 11.42 -7.04 -18.00
C GLY A 190 12.87 -7.42 -18.22
N TYR A 191 13.58 -7.76 -17.15
CA TYR A 191 14.98 -8.17 -17.21
C TYR A 191 15.17 -9.40 -18.07
N ARG A 192 14.38 -10.47 -17.87
CA ARG A 192 14.44 -11.71 -18.65
C ARG A 192 14.08 -11.55 -20.12
N SER A 193 13.24 -10.58 -20.44
CA SER A 193 12.90 -10.26 -21.82
C SER A 193 13.90 -9.31 -22.49
N GLY A 194 15.03 -8.99 -21.83
CA GLY A 194 16.00 -7.99 -22.32
C GLY A 194 15.37 -6.60 -22.47
N TRP A 195 14.46 -6.25 -21.56
CA TRP A 195 13.59 -5.06 -21.61
C TRP A 195 12.70 -5.03 -22.87
N GLY A 196 12.48 -6.21 -23.49
CA GLY A 196 11.56 -6.36 -24.60
C GLY A 196 10.11 -6.18 -24.15
N ALA A 197 9.27 -5.71 -25.06
CA ALA A 197 7.86 -5.48 -24.81
C ALA A 197 7.13 -6.78 -24.43
N TYR A 198 7.63 -7.96 -24.86
CA TYR A 198 6.95 -9.25 -24.73
C TYR A 198 7.76 -10.26 -23.92
N TYR A 199 7.07 -10.96 -23.01
CA TYR A 199 7.58 -12.10 -22.27
C TYR A 199 6.52 -13.21 -22.29
N LEU A 200 6.88 -14.41 -22.73
CA LEU A 200 5.96 -15.52 -22.93
C LEU A 200 4.74 -15.16 -23.82
N GLY A 201 4.95 -14.33 -24.84
CA GLY A 201 3.87 -13.86 -25.72
C GLY A 201 2.94 -12.80 -25.13
N MET A 202 3.23 -12.31 -23.93
CA MET A 202 2.41 -11.30 -23.26
C MET A 202 3.14 -9.97 -23.18
N ASN A 203 2.46 -8.87 -23.50
CA ASN A 203 2.95 -7.53 -23.23
C ASN A 203 2.91 -7.17 -21.73
N TYR A 204 3.54 -6.08 -21.33
CA TYR A 204 3.59 -5.65 -19.92
C TYR A 204 2.21 -5.57 -19.26
N PRO A 205 1.22 -4.85 -19.80
CA PRO A 205 -0.09 -4.77 -19.18
C PRO A 205 -0.77 -6.13 -19.02
N MET A 206 -0.62 -7.04 -20.00
CA MET A 206 -1.24 -8.37 -19.95
C MET A 206 -0.72 -9.21 -18.77
N ARG A 207 0.58 -9.08 -18.44
CA ARG A 207 1.18 -9.74 -17.26
C ARG A 207 0.54 -9.26 -15.97
N PHE A 208 0.25 -7.95 -15.88
CA PHE A 208 -0.43 -7.36 -14.70
C PHE A 208 -1.93 -7.66 -14.66
N VAL A 209 -2.58 -7.88 -15.81
CA VAL A 209 -3.95 -8.44 -15.85
C VAL A 209 -3.96 -9.82 -15.19
N LEU A 210 -3.01 -10.70 -15.56
CA LEU A 210 -2.91 -12.02 -14.94
C LEU A 210 -2.61 -11.94 -13.44
N LEU A 211 -1.70 -11.04 -13.03
CA LEU A 211 -1.44 -10.79 -11.62
C LEU A 211 -2.70 -10.34 -10.89
N GLY A 212 -3.44 -9.38 -11.45
CA GLY A 212 -4.69 -8.89 -10.88
C GLY A 212 -5.73 -9.99 -10.72
N LEU A 213 -5.93 -10.82 -11.74
CA LEU A 213 -6.82 -11.98 -11.68
C LEU A 213 -6.38 -12.99 -10.62
N LEU A 214 -5.08 -13.29 -10.53
CA LEU A 214 -4.52 -14.18 -9.54
C LEU A 214 -4.77 -13.66 -8.11
N LEU A 215 -4.54 -12.38 -7.86
CA LEU A 215 -4.78 -11.77 -6.55
C LEU A 215 -6.27 -11.74 -6.20
N CYS A 216 -7.15 -11.48 -7.17
CA CYS A 216 -8.60 -11.56 -6.98
C CYS A 216 -9.03 -13.00 -6.64
N GLY A 217 -8.54 -13.99 -7.38
CA GLY A 217 -8.79 -15.40 -7.08
C GLY A 217 -8.27 -15.82 -5.71
N LEU A 218 -7.06 -15.37 -5.35
CA LEU A 218 -6.45 -15.65 -4.05
C LEU A 218 -7.28 -15.03 -2.90
N SER A 219 -7.84 -13.84 -3.09
CA SER A 219 -8.71 -13.21 -2.08
C SER A 219 -9.97 -14.02 -1.81
N VAL A 220 -10.55 -14.66 -2.84
CA VAL A 220 -11.70 -15.56 -2.69
C VAL A 220 -11.31 -16.83 -1.92
N LEU A 221 -10.11 -17.38 -2.18
CA LEU A 221 -9.58 -18.54 -1.47
C LEU A 221 -9.35 -18.24 0.01
N PHE A 222 -8.88 -17.04 0.37
CA PHE A 222 -8.69 -16.63 1.77
C PHE A 222 -10.00 -16.66 2.57
N LYS A 223 -11.12 -16.41 1.92
CA LYS A 223 -12.44 -16.45 2.55
C LYS A 223 -12.99 -17.87 2.68
N ARG A 224 -12.66 -18.75 1.75
CA ARG A 224 -13.34 -20.05 1.58
C ARG A 224 -12.68 -21.18 2.35
N ASN A 225 -11.41 -21.04 2.75
CA ASN A 225 -10.62 -22.16 3.27
C ASN A 225 -10.11 -21.88 4.68
N ASP A 226 -10.49 -22.72 5.64
CA ASP A 226 -10.10 -22.62 7.07
C ASP A 226 -8.59 -22.70 7.28
N LEU A 227 -7.86 -23.40 6.38
CA LEU A 227 -6.40 -23.43 6.38
C LEU A 227 -5.75 -22.03 6.26
N TRP A 228 -6.47 -21.08 5.68
CA TRP A 228 -6.01 -19.72 5.41
C TRP A 228 -6.66 -18.68 6.34
N SER A 229 -7.21 -19.10 7.46
CA SER A 229 -7.93 -18.23 8.40
C SER A 229 -7.15 -16.98 8.84
N ARG A 230 -5.82 -17.08 8.98
CA ARG A 230 -4.94 -15.93 9.25
C ARG A 230 -4.91 -14.92 8.09
N LEU A 231 -5.06 -15.39 6.86
CA LEU A 231 -5.05 -14.54 5.66
C LEU A 231 -6.42 -13.92 5.37
N ALA A 232 -7.49 -14.41 5.99
CA ALA A 232 -8.84 -13.87 5.84
C ALA A 232 -8.91 -12.37 6.24
N ALA A 233 -8.09 -11.93 7.20
CA ALA A 233 -7.98 -10.53 7.59
C ALA A 233 -7.50 -9.61 6.44
N PHE A 234 -6.77 -10.17 5.48
CA PHE A 234 -6.16 -9.47 4.35
C PHE A 234 -6.95 -9.61 3.04
N GLU A 235 -8.07 -10.36 3.04
CA GLU A 235 -8.94 -10.58 1.88
C GLU A 235 -9.25 -9.28 1.13
N ARG A 236 -9.82 -8.30 1.84
CA ARG A 236 -10.22 -7.01 1.23
C ARG A 236 -9.05 -6.23 0.65
N SER A 237 -7.92 -6.24 1.33
CA SER A 237 -6.71 -5.55 0.85
C SER A 237 -6.15 -6.21 -0.39
N THR A 238 -6.11 -7.55 -0.41
CA THR A 238 -5.66 -8.35 -1.56
C THR A 238 -6.60 -8.16 -2.75
N LEU A 239 -7.92 -8.19 -2.51
CA LEU A 239 -8.91 -7.92 -3.55
C LEU A 239 -8.76 -6.51 -4.13
N SER A 240 -8.61 -5.49 -3.26
CA SER A 240 -8.48 -4.10 -3.71
C SER A 240 -7.24 -3.88 -4.56
N VAL A 241 -6.10 -4.46 -4.17
CA VAL A 241 -4.85 -4.37 -4.94
C VAL A 241 -4.95 -5.18 -6.24
N GLY A 242 -5.57 -6.37 -6.19
CA GLY A 242 -5.83 -7.19 -7.38
C GLY A 242 -6.70 -6.45 -8.41
N LEU A 243 -7.81 -5.84 -7.96
CA LEU A 243 -8.66 -5.01 -8.83
C LEU A 243 -7.90 -3.79 -9.36
N LEU A 244 -7.05 -3.15 -8.56
CA LEU A 244 -6.24 -2.03 -9.00
C LEU A 244 -5.31 -2.43 -10.16
N TYR A 245 -4.56 -3.53 -10.00
CA TYR A 245 -3.72 -4.06 -11.07
C TYR A 245 -4.55 -4.42 -12.32
N LEU A 246 -5.68 -5.10 -12.12
CA LEU A 246 -6.55 -5.51 -13.20
C LEU A 246 -7.07 -4.30 -14.00
N PHE A 247 -7.69 -3.33 -13.32
CA PHE A 247 -8.31 -2.19 -14.00
C PHE A 247 -7.30 -1.25 -14.64
N ILE A 248 -6.19 -0.94 -13.97
CA ILE A 248 -5.14 -0.10 -14.57
C ILE A 248 -4.56 -0.78 -15.81
N SER A 249 -4.29 -2.08 -15.73
CA SER A 249 -3.71 -2.80 -16.86
C SER A 249 -4.67 -2.95 -18.02
N LEU A 250 -5.96 -3.21 -17.77
CA LEU A 250 -6.99 -3.22 -18.81
C LEU A 250 -7.19 -1.84 -19.43
N TRP A 251 -7.12 -0.78 -18.63
CA TRP A 251 -7.20 0.60 -19.11
C TRP A 251 -6.03 0.94 -20.03
N ILE A 252 -4.80 0.57 -19.65
CA ILE A 252 -3.61 0.74 -20.49
C ILE A 252 -3.76 -0.05 -21.79
N LEU A 253 -4.21 -1.32 -21.74
CA LEU A 253 -4.49 -2.12 -22.93
C LEU A 253 -5.54 -1.50 -23.85
N SER A 254 -6.59 -0.90 -23.27
CA SER A 254 -7.64 -0.21 -24.02
C SER A 254 -7.12 1.00 -24.78
N ILE A 255 -6.16 1.75 -24.22
CA ILE A 255 -5.59 2.95 -24.86
C ILE A 255 -4.57 2.57 -25.93
N PHE A 256 -3.68 1.64 -25.63
CA PHE A 256 -2.52 1.32 -26.47
C PHE A 256 -2.77 0.13 -27.40
N GLY A 257 -3.92 -0.53 -27.35
CA GLY A 257 -4.50 -1.40 -28.37
C GLY A 257 -3.71 -2.65 -28.76
N ASP A 258 -2.61 -2.95 -28.10
CA ASP A 258 -1.72 -4.04 -28.51
C ASP A 258 -2.05 -5.30 -27.69
N TYR A 259 -3.06 -6.05 -28.15
CA TYR A 259 -3.48 -7.31 -27.53
C TYR A 259 -2.53 -8.48 -27.79
N GLY A 260 -1.27 -8.20 -28.19
CA GLY A 260 -0.27 -9.23 -28.38
C GLY A 260 -0.33 -9.86 -29.78
N ASP A 261 -0.46 -9.05 -30.82
CA ASP A 261 -0.21 -9.53 -32.17
C ASP A 261 1.26 -9.90 -32.32
N MET A 262 1.53 -11.20 -32.19
CA MET A 262 2.87 -11.78 -32.29
C MET A 262 3.53 -11.49 -33.65
N THR A 263 2.74 -11.25 -34.68
CA THR A 263 3.22 -11.00 -36.05
C THR A 263 3.82 -9.60 -36.18
N SER A 264 3.21 -8.58 -35.59
CA SER A 264 3.74 -7.21 -35.57
C SER A 264 5.02 -7.10 -34.73
N TRP A 265 5.15 -7.87 -33.65
CA TRP A 265 6.35 -7.91 -32.83
C TRP A 265 7.52 -8.62 -33.55
N TYR A 266 7.27 -9.72 -34.26
CA TYR A 266 8.27 -10.38 -35.08
C TYR A 266 8.79 -9.46 -36.20
N GLN A 267 7.93 -8.69 -36.84
CA GLN A 267 8.30 -7.73 -37.86
C GLN A 267 9.13 -6.55 -37.30
N ALA A 268 8.77 -6.01 -36.15
CA ALA A 268 9.52 -4.93 -35.50
C ALA A 268 10.93 -5.35 -35.00
N ARG A 269 11.18 -6.64 -34.79
CA ARG A 269 12.49 -7.15 -34.36
C ARG A 269 13.48 -7.35 -35.52
N HIS A 270 13.01 -7.32 -36.74
CA HIS A 270 13.81 -7.51 -37.95
C HIS A 270 14.00 -6.23 -38.79
N MET A 271 13.52 -5.08 -38.29
CA MET A 271 13.87 -3.74 -38.76
C MET A 271 14.91 -3.11 -37.84
#